data_1d236b69443e35811014c7b07fe18db6
#
_entry.id   1d236b69443e35811014c7b07fe18db6
#
_cell.length_a   1.000
_cell.length_b   1.000
_cell.length_c   1.000
_cell.angle_alpha   90.00
_cell.angle_beta   90.00
_cell.angle_gamma   90.00
#
_symmetry.space_group_name_H-M   'P 1'
#
loop_
_entity.id
_entity.type
_entity.pdbx_description
1 polymer ?
#
loop_
_entity_poly.entity_id
_entity_poly.type
_entity_poly.pdbx_seq_one_letter_code
_entity_poly.pdbx_strand_id
1 'polypeptide(L)'
;MWQPEQRYFVFNPHYADEITEEVLDDFFRDPFFVGFKLLASYWLVPYDDPRYTRVWEYAEKHRLPILMHTWGREAEPFRTIAPKYPHAKFILGHTGGSDAGRQLSLELALLAPNIYLDYCAAFCSTLPWYQLAGKIDRSRLLFGSDAGPHNEAYELGGFLSMPVPDAELAPILAENFDRILAERI
;
A
#
# COMPACT_ATOMS: atom_id res chain seq x y z
N MET A 1 -11.72 -8.41 -20.03
CA MET A 1 -11.48 -7.16 -20.80
C MET A 1 -10.17 -6.60 -20.27
N TRP A 2 -9.17 -6.32 -21.13
CA TRP A 2 -7.91 -5.75 -20.68
C TRP A 2 -8.17 -4.38 -20.06
N GLN A 3 -7.76 -4.17 -18.79
CA GLN A 3 -7.84 -2.88 -18.13
C GLN A 3 -6.63 -2.05 -18.54
N PRO A 4 -6.77 -0.74 -18.82
CA PRO A 4 -5.60 0.10 -19.07
C PRO A 4 -4.70 0.08 -17.84
N GLU A 5 -3.38 0.14 -18.07
CA GLU A 5 -2.38 0.13 -17.00
C GLU A 5 -2.64 1.27 -16.02
N GLN A 6 -2.89 0.92 -14.76
CA GLN A 6 -3.05 1.89 -13.69
C GLN A 6 -1.67 2.29 -13.15
N ARG A 7 -1.53 3.54 -12.74
CA ARG A 7 -0.25 4.10 -12.29
C ARG A 7 -0.41 4.84 -10.96
N TYR A 8 0.65 4.83 -10.19
CA TYR A 8 0.77 5.65 -9.00
C TYR A 8 1.55 6.93 -9.32
N PHE A 9 1.12 8.05 -8.74
CA PHE A 9 1.94 9.25 -8.70
C PHE A 9 3.04 9.06 -7.65
N VAL A 10 4.31 9.08 -8.08
CA VAL A 10 5.46 8.94 -7.18
C VAL A 10 5.76 10.31 -6.57
N PHE A 11 5.36 10.50 -5.30
CA PHE A 11 5.62 11.75 -4.59
C PHE A 11 6.99 11.72 -3.94
N ASN A 12 7.87 12.61 -4.36
CA ASN A 12 9.18 12.81 -3.75
C ASN A 12 9.14 14.03 -2.80
N PRO A 13 9.38 13.85 -1.49
CA PRO A 13 9.27 14.93 -0.49
C PRO A 13 10.31 16.04 -0.67
N HIS A 14 11.38 15.81 -1.42
CA HIS A 14 12.36 16.87 -1.73
C HIS A 14 11.81 17.94 -2.68
N TYR A 15 10.72 17.64 -3.38
CA TYR A 15 10.00 18.54 -4.30
C TYR A 15 8.61 18.92 -3.78
N ALA A 16 8.36 18.76 -2.47
CA ALA A 16 7.05 18.99 -1.88
C ALA A 16 6.50 20.41 -2.13
N ASP A 17 7.37 21.42 -2.16
CA ASP A 17 6.98 22.81 -2.41
C ASP A 17 6.50 23.05 -3.84
N GLU A 18 6.98 22.24 -4.81
CA GLU A 18 6.61 22.33 -6.22
C GLU A 18 5.32 21.54 -6.54
N ILE A 19 4.98 20.54 -5.73
CA ILE A 19 3.81 19.68 -5.91
C ILE A 19 2.62 20.30 -5.17
N THR A 20 1.99 21.30 -5.80
CA THR A 20 0.80 21.97 -5.27
C THR A 20 -0.45 21.12 -5.42
N GLU A 21 -1.57 21.50 -4.78
CA GLU A 21 -2.87 20.83 -4.97
C GLU A 21 -3.31 20.91 -6.45
N GLU A 22 -3.07 22.03 -7.13
CA GLU A 22 -3.37 22.20 -8.56
C GLU A 22 -2.59 21.20 -9.43
N VAL A 23 -1.31 20.97 -9.14
CA VAL A 23 -0.50 19.94 -9.82
C VAL A 23 -1.08 18.56 -9.60
N LEU A 24 -1.51 18.24 -8.38
CA LEU A 24 -2.14 16.95 -8.08
C LEU A 24 -3.49 16.80 -8.79
N ASP A 25 -4.32 17.86 -8.82
CA ASP A 25 -5.59 17.87 -9.55
C ASP A 25 -5.39 17.62 -11.06
N ASP A 26 -4.33 18.17 -11.63
CA ASP A 26 -4.00 17.94 -13.04
C ASP A 26 -3.59 16.47 -13.30
N PHE A 27 -2.77 15.88 -12.43
CA PHE A 27 -2.39 14.48 -12.55
C PHE A 27 -3.57 13.53 -12.33
N PHE A 28 -4.35 13.72 -11.29
CA PHE A 28 -5.46 12.82 -10.95
C PHE A 28 -6.72 13.05 -11.81
N ARG A 29 -6.75 14.05 -12.68
CA ARG A 29 -7.73 14.16 -13.77
C ARG A 29 -7.55 13.05 -14.81
N ASP A 30 -6.32 12.55 -15.00
CA ASP A 30 -6.07 11.39 -15.83
C ASP A 30 -6.45 10.11 -15.03
N PRO A 31 -7.44 9.31 -15.49
CA PRO A 31 -7.91 8.12 -14.80
C PRO A 31 -6.85 7.02 -14.65
N PHE A 32 -5.72 7.10 -15.36
CA PHE A 32 -4.59 6.19 -15.18
C PHE A 32 -3.92 6.35 -13.82
N PHE A 33 -3.92 7.56 -13.25
CA PHE A 33 -3.36 7.77 -11.92
C PHE A 33 -4.38 7.38 -10.85
N VAL A 34 -4.05 6.38 -10.06
CA VAL A 34 -4.99 5.78 -9.11
C VAL A 34 -4.69 6.11 -7.66
N GLY A 35 -3.48 6.58 -7.34
CA GLY A 35 -3.05 6.89 -5.98
C GLY A 35 -1.59 7.34 -5.92
N PHE A 36 -1.03 7.37 -4.73
CA PHE A 36 0.37 7.77 -4.50
C PHE A 36 1.28 6.57 -4.28
N LYS A 37 2.54 6.65 -4.73
CA LYS A 37 3.65 5.79 -4.30
C LYS A 37 4.67 6.61 -3.51
N LEU A 38 5.05 6.09 -2.34
CA LEU A 38 6.02 6.71 -1.44
C LEU A 38 7.18 5.77 -1.13
N LEU A 39 8.38 6.33 -1.00
CA LEU A 39 9.65 5.61 -0.86
C LEU A 39 10.53 6.28 0.21
N ALA A 40 10.06 6.35 1.46
CA ALA A 40 10.70 7.13 2.54
C ALA A 40 12.17 6.79 2.76
N SER A 41 12.53 5.50 2.82
CA SER A 41 13.92 5.06 3.02
C SER A 41 14.84 5.43 1.85
N TYR A 42 14.33 5.42 0.62
CA TYR A 42 15.12 5.79 -0.57
C TYR A 42 15.42 7.28 -0.62
N TRP A 43 14.52 8.10 -0.10
CA TRP A 43 14.69 9.56 -0.04
C TRP A 43 15.26 10.06 1.30
N LEU A 44 15.49 9.15 2.25
CA LEU A 44 15.99 9.46 3.59
C LEU A 44 15.10 10.49 4.32
N VAL A 45 13.79 10.43 4.08
CA VAL A 45 12.78 11.29 4.67
C VAL A 45 11.72 10.41 5.32
N PRO A 46 11.63 10.35 6.66
CA PRO A 46 10.68 9.50 7.36
C PRO A 46 9.24 9.98 7.16
N TYR A 47 8.26 9.06 7.27
CA TYR A 47 6.86 9.33 6.97
C TYR A 47 6.18 10.37 7.88
N ASP A 48 6.73 10.67 9.04
CA ASP A 48 6.27 11.73 9.95
C ASP A 48 6.84 13.13 9.61
N ASP A 49 7.66 13.23 8.59
CA ASP A 49 8.15 14.52 8.10
C ASP A 49 6.98 15.35 7.53
N PRO A 50 6.86 16.65 7.92
CA PRO A 50 5.74 17.49 7.50
C PRO A 50 5.61 17.68 5.98
N ARG A 51 6.64 17.40 5.20
CA ARG A 51 6.58 17.43 3.72
C ARG A 51 5.56 16.46 3.12
N TYR A 52 5.22 15.39 3.84
CA TYR A 52 4.18 14.45 3.40
C TYR A 52 2.75 14.90 3.73
N THR A 53 2.56 15.95 4.54
CA THR A 53 1.21 16.36 5.01
C THR A 53 0.23 16.56 3.85
N ARG A 54 0.67 17.20 2.76
CA ARG A 54 -0.16 17.41 1.57
C ARG A 54 -0.64 16.09 0.94
N VAL A 55 0.19 15.07 0.92
CA VAL A 55 -0.21 13.75 0.42
C VAL A 55 -1.31 13.16 1.28
N TRP A 56 -1.16 13.23 2.61
CA TRP A 56 -2.16 12.72 3.54
C TRP A 56 -3.49 13.44 3.38
N GLU A 57 -3.47 14.78 3.34
CA GLU A 57 -4.66 15.62 3.18
C GLU A 57 -5.34 15.42 1.82
N TYR A 58 -4.58 15.35 0.74
CA TYR A 58 -5.10 15.12 -0.59
C TYR A 58 -5.71 13.72 -0.73
N ALA A 59 -5.02 12.70 -0.23
CA ALA A 59 -5.52 11.34 -0.25
C ALA A 59 -6.77 11.17 0.64
N GLU A 60 -6.83 11.85 1.78
CA GLU A 60 -8.02 11.90 2.63
C GLU A 60 -9.22 12.49 1.91
N LYS A 61 -9.02 13.65 1.27
CA LYS A 61 -10.07 14.38 0.54
C LYS A 61 -10.65 13.55 -0.61
N HIS A 62 -9.79 12.86 -1.37
CA HIS A 62 -10.16 12.12 -2.57
C HIS A 62 -10.28 10.60 -2.37
N ARG A 63 -10.11 10.11 -1.14
CA ARG A 63 -10.14 8.69 -0.74
C ARG A 63 -9.16 7.82 -1.54
N LEU A 64 -7.97 8.35 -1.80
CA LEU A 64 -6.98 7.70 -2.63
C LEU A 64 -6.17 6.64 -1.86
N PRO A 65 -5.75 5.56 -2.53
CA PRO A 65 -4.75 4.66 -2.00
C PRO A 65 -3.35 5.29 -2.04
N ILE A 66 -2.57 4.97 -1.02
CA ILE A 66 -1.17 5.36 -0.88
C ILE A 66 -0.36 4.08 -0.68
N LEU A 67 0.35 3.67 -1.72
CA LEU A 67 1.26 2.53 -1.67
C LEU A 67 2.61 3.00 -1.12
N MET A 68 2.95 2.54 0.05
CA MET A 68 4.18 2.92 0.75
C MET A 68 5.20 1.78 0.68
N HIS A 69 6.46 2.09 0.39
CA HIS A 69 7.54 1.18 0.71
C HIS A 69 7.65 1.06 2.25
N THR A 70 7.65 -0.14 2.78
CA THR A 70 7.84 -0.34 4.21
C THR A 70 8.81 -1.49 4.48
N TRP A 71 9.82 -1.23 5.30
CA TRP A 71 10.78 -2.22 5.75
C TRP A 71 11.10 -2.03 7.23
N GLY A 72 11.15 -3.12 8.00
CA GLY A 72 11.39 -3.02 9.44
C GLY A 72 10.35 -2.13 10.13
N ARG A 73 10.80 -1.07 10.77
CA ARG A 73 9.92 -0.18 11.53
C ARG A 73 9.58 1.14 10.82
N GLU A 74 9.79 1.23 9.52
CA GLU A 74 9.47 2.46 8.75
C GLU A 74 8.00 2.89 8.89
N ALA A 75 7.10 1.94 9.08
CA ALA A 75 5.67 2.22 9.21
C ALA A 75 5.24 2.72 10.61
N GLU A 76 6.14 2.82 11.59
CA GLU A 76 5.78 3.25 12.96
C GLU A 76 4.97 4.55 13.03
N PRO A 77 5.25 5.61 12.24
CA PRO A 77 4.49 6.85 12.26
C PRO A 77 2.99 6.68 11.97
N PHE A 78 2.59 5.59 11.29
CA PHE A 78 1.18 5.35 10.96
C PHE A 78 0.30 5.00 12.15
N ARG A 79 0.87 4.77 13.36
CA ARG A 79 0.08 4.72 14.59
C ARG A 79 -0.72 6.00 14.84
N THR A 80 -0.17 7.14 14.41
CA THR A 80 -0.81 8.46 14.59
C THR A 80 -1.37 9.03 13.29
N ILE A 81 -0.74 8.71 12.16
CA ILE A 81 -1.15 9.23 10.86
C ILE A 81 -2.44 8.56 10.39
N ALA A 82 -2.53 7.23 10.39
CA ALA A 82 -3.68 6.54 9.82
C ALA A 82 -5.01 6.87 10.53
N PRO A 83 -5.09 6.96 11.87
CA PRO A 83 -6.31 7.39 12.54
C PRO A 83 -6.71 8.84 12.27
N LYS A 84 -5.74 9.72 11.94
CA LYS A 84 -5.99 11.13 11.62
C LYS A 84 -6.62 11.31 10.22
N TYR A 85 -6.36 10.37 9.30
CA TYR A 85 -6.81 10.42 7.91
C TYR A 85 -7.62 9.14 7.56
N PRO A 86 -8.82 8.98 8.11
CA PRO A 86 -9.56 7.71 8.06
C PRO A 86 -10.08 7.31 6.67
N HIS A 87 -10.17 8.24 5.72
CA HIS A 87 -10.62 7.95 4.36
C HIS A 87 -9.47 7.64 3.38
N ALA A 88 -8.26 8.11 3.68
CA ALA A 88 -7.07 7.69 2.94
C ALA A 88 -6.80 6.19 3.16
N LYS A 89 -6.35 5.48 2.11
CA LYS A 89 -6.10 4.03 2.17
C LYS A 89 -4.59 3.78 2.19
N PHE A 90 -4.05 3.42 3.35
CA PHE A 90 -2.62 3.21 3.54
C PHE A 90 -2.25 1.75 3.25
N ILE A 91 -1.52 1.51 2.16
CA ILE A 91 -1.07 0.18 1.75
C ILE A 91 0.38 0.01 2.17
N LEU A 92 0.63 -0.89 3.12
CA LEU A 92 1.99 -1.19 3.59
C LEU A 92 2.65 -2.20 2.64
N GLY A 93 3.44 -1.70 1.69
CA GLY A 93 4.19 -2.53 0.74
C GLY A 93 5.15 -3.46 1.47
N HIS A 94 5.30 -4.69 0.98
CA HIS A 94 6.08 -5.78 1.60
C HIS A 94 5.58 -6.22 2.98
N THR A 95 4.45 -5.69 3.46
CA THR A 95 3.98 -5.92 4.83
C THR A 95 5.11 -5.76 5.86
N GLY A 96 5.97 -4.73 5.67
CA GLY A 96 7.12 -4.43 6.52
C GLY A 96 8.37 -5.29 6.31
N GLY A 97 8.41 -6.21 5.32
CA GLY A 97 9.58 -6.91 4.80
C GLY A 97 10.38 -7.82 5.77
N SER A 98 10.42 -7.53 7.05
CA SER A 98 11.13 -8.28 8.10
C SER A 98 10.17 -8.80 9.18
N ASP A 99 10.61 -9.66 10.08
CA ASP A 99 9.78 -10.16 11.19
C ASP A 99 9.26 -9.01 12.07
N ALA A 100 10.11 -8.07 12.41
CA ALA A 100 9.73 -6.89 13.20
C ALA A 100 8.77 -5.98 12.41
N GLY A 101 8.98 -5.84 11.10
CA GLY A 101 8.11 -5.06 10.22
C GLY A 101 6.74 -5.69 10.04
N ARG A 102 6.67 -7.02 9.87
CA ARG A 102 5.41 -7.77 9.80
C ARG A 102 4.59 -7.67 11.08
N GLN A 103 5.26 -7.80 12.23
CA GLN A 103 4.59 -7.64 13.53
C GLN A 103 4.01 -6.23 13.67
N LEU A 104 4.79 -5.20 13.34
CA LEU A 104 4.33 -3.81 13.34
C LEU A 104 3.17 -3.59 12.37
N SER A 105 3.27 -4.11 11.15
CA SER A 105 2.21 -3.97 10.13
C SER A 105 0.89 -4.59 10.60
N LEU A 106 0.94 -5.75 11.28
CA LEU A 106 -0.23 -6.36 11.89
C LEU A 106 -0.82 -5.47 13.00
N GLU A 107 0.02 -4.96 13.90
CA GLU A 107 -0.43 -4.07 14.98
C GLU A 107 -1.14 -2.83 14.43
N LEU A 108 -0.57 -2.23 13.38
CA LEU A 108 -1.14 -1.05 12.71
C LEU A 108 -2.47 -1.39 12.02
N ALA A 109 -2.55 -2.53 11.34
CA ALA A 109 -3.78 -2.96 10.67
C ALA A 109 -4.91 -3.29 11.67
N LEU A 110 -4.57 -3.77 12.88
CA LEU A 110 -5.54 -3.95 13.96
C LEU A 110 -5.98 -2.63 14.59
N LEU A 111 -5.10 -1.63 14.61
CA LEU A 111 -5.36 -0.30 15.16
C LEU A 111 -6.26 0.54 14.26
N ALA A 112 -6.06 0.50 12.93
CA ALA A 112 -6.73 1.38 11.98
C ALA A 112 -7.30 0.59 10.78
N PRO A 113 -8.62 0.72 10.50
CA PRO A 113 -9.30 -0.04 9.45
C PRO A 113 -8.88 0.35 8.03
N ASN A 114 -8.29 1.52 7.85
CA ASN A 114 -7.80 2.05 6.58
C ASN A 114 -6.35 1.66 6.26
N ILE A 115 -5.77 0.73 7.02
CA ILE A 115 -4.46 0.13 6.73
C ILE A 115 -4.66 -1.22 6.04
N TYR A 116 -4.00 -1.38 4.90
CA TYR A 116 -3.99 -2.56 4.03
C TYR A 116 -2.59 -3.17 4.00
N LEU A 117 -2.51 -4.49 3.87
CA LEU A 117 -1.25 -5.22 3.83
C LEU A 117 -1.02 -5.83 2.45
N ASP A 118 0.09 -5.47 1.84
CA ASP A 118 0.48 -5.93 0.52
C ASP A 118 1.46 -7.11 0.61
N TYR A 119 1.08 -8.23 -0.02
CA TYR A 119 2.00 -9.34 -0.24
C TYR A 119 2.83 -9.04 -1.49
N CYS A 120 4.07 -8.71 -1.30
CA CYS A 120 5.04 -8.58 -2.40
C CYS A 120 6.47 -8.78 -1.91
N ALA A 121 7.39 -9.00 -2.85
CA ALA A 121 8.78 -9.35 -2.58
C ALA A 121 8.88 -10.60 -1.70
N ALA A 122 8.92 -11.78 -2.33
CA ALA A 122 8.83 -13.12 -1.71
C ALA A 122 9.93 -13.46 -0.68
N PHE A 123 10.68 -12.50 -0.20
CA PHE A 123 11.44 -12.62 1.06
C PHE A 123 10.51 -12.89 2.25
N CYS A 124 9.24 -12.54 2.11
CA CYS A 124 8.21 -12.95 3.03
C CYS A 124 7.87 -14.38 2.66
N SER A 125 8.49 -15.36 3.34
CA SER A 125 8.02 -16.73 3.21
C SER A 125 6.49 -16.76 3.33
N THR A 126 5.83 -17.53 2.47
CA THR A 126 4.37 -17.64 2.38
C THR A 126 3.70 -17.92 3.73
N LEU A 127 4.37 -18.71 4.58
CA LEU A 127 3.82 -19.09 5.87
C LEU A 127 3.66 -17.93 6.88
N PRO A 128 4.65 -17.04 7.10
CA PRO A 128 4.44 -15.89 7.96
C PRO A 128 3.34 -14.94 7.47
N TRP A 129 3.23 -14.76 6.17
CA TRP A 129 2.15 -13.96 5.60
C TRP A 129 0.78 -14.63 5.79
N TYR A 130 0.68 -15.93 5.58
CA TYR A 130 -0.55 -16.69 5.83
C TYR A 130 -1.00 -16.61 7.30
N GLN A 131 -0.05 -16.69 8.24
CA GLN A 131 -0.34 -16.51 9.67
C GLN A 131 -0.87 -15.12 9.99
N LEU A 132 -0.38 -14.10 9.30
CA LEU A 132 -0.90 -12.74 9.34
C LEU A 132 -2.33 -12.65 8.78
N ALA A 133 -2.56 -13.26 7.63
CA ALA A 133 -3.86 -13.26 6.95
C ALA A 133 -4.99 -13.82 7.81
N GLY A 134 -4.69 -14.73 8.73
CA GLY A 134 -5.66 -15.27 9.68
C GLY A 134 -6.06 -14.34 10.83
N LYS A 135 -5.39 -13.19 10.99
CA LYS A 135 -5.57 -12.25 12.11
C LYS A 135 -6.28 -10.95 11.74
N ILE A 136 -6.40 -10.63 10.46
CA ILE A 136 -7.10 -9.44 9.97
C ILE A 136 -8.15 -9.82 8.93
N ASP A 137 -9.06 -8.86 8.66
CA ASP A 137 -10.04 -9.01 7.59
C ASP A 137 -9.32 -9.16 6.24
N ARG A 138 -9.60 -10.26 5.53
CA ARG A 138 -8.99 -10.59 4.24
C ARG A 138 -9.30 -9.57 3.14
N SER A 139 -10.36 -8.78 3.28
CA SER A 139 -10.66 -7.67 2.37
C SER A 139 -9.59 -6.58 2.39
N ARG A 140 -8.70 -6.58 3.39
CA ARG A 140 -7.59 -5.64 3.53
C ARG A 140 -6.24 -6.23 3.14
N LEU A 141 -6.23 -7.43 2.54
CA LEU A 141 -5.04 -8.07 2.01
C LEU A 141 -4.98 -7.84 0.51
N LEU A 142 -3.80 -7.47 0.01
CA LEU A 142 -3.55 -7.17 -1.38
C LEU A 142 -2.37 -8.00 -1.90
N PHE A 143 -2.33 -8.23 -3.19
CA PHE A 143 -1.20 -8.83 -3.88
C PHE A 143 -0.48 -7.78 -4.71
N GLY A 144 0.85 -7.77 -4.63
CA GLY A 144 1.76 -7.05 -5.50
C GLY A 144 2.93 -7.94 -5.90
N SER A 145 3.54 -7.68 -7.04
CA SER A 145 4.71 -8.42 -7.52
C SER A 145 6.03 -7.71 -7.24
N ASP A 146 5.98 -6.41 -6.95
CA ASP A 146 7.18 -5.54 -6.91
C ASP A 146 8.02 -5.68 -8.21
N ALA A 147 7.32 -5.74 -9.36
CA ALA A 147 7.92 -5.93 -10.67
C ALA A 147 8.95 -4.84 -10.99
N GLY A 148 10.06 -5.27 -11.56
CA GLY A 148 11.25 -4.45 -11.78
C GLY A 148 12.44 -5.10 -11.09
N PRO A 149 12.57 -5.02 -9.76
CA PRO A 149 13.59 -5.79 -9.05
C PRO A 149 13.25 -7.28 -8.90
N HIS A 150 11.96 -7.65 -8.93
CA HIS A 150 11.47 -9.01 -8.72
C HIS A 150 10.81 -9.62 -9.96
N ASN A 151 10.80 -10.96 -10.03
CA ASN A 151 10.15 -11.69 -11.12
C ASN A 151 8.69 -11.96 -10.76
N GLU A 152 7.77 -11.42 -11.56
CA GLU A 152 6.32 -11.54 -11.34
C GLU A 152 5.84 -12.99 -11.26
N ALA A 153 6.37 -13.87 -12.11
CA ALA A 153 5.98 -15.28 -12.11
C ALA A 153 6.41 -15.99 -10.82
N TYR A 154 7.54 -15.60 -10.25
CA TYR A 154 8.01 -16.13 -8.98
C TYR A 154 7.14 -15.64 -7.81
N GLU A 155 6.81 -14.35 -7.77
CA GLU A 155 5.94 -13.78 -6.74
C GLU A 155 4.53 -14.39 -6.81
N LEU A 156 3.95 -14.47 -8.01
CA LEU A 156 2.65 -15.08 -8.20
C LEU A 156 2.66 -16.57 -7.84
N GLY A 157 3.69 -17.31 -8.25
CA GLY A 157 3.84 -18.72 -7.89
C GLY A 157 3.94 -18.93 -6.38
N GLY A 158 4.71 -18.09 -5.69
CA GLY A 158 4.81 -18.07 -4.23
C GLY A 158 3.45 -17.79 -3.58
N PHE A 159 2.71 -16.81 -4.07
CA PHE A 159 1.37 -16.48 -3.58
C PHE A 159 0.37 -17.62 -3.77
N LEU A 160 0.30 -18.20 -4.97
CA LEU A 160 -0.61 -19.30 -5.30
C LEU A 160 -0.27 -20.63 -4.59
N SER A 161 0.97 -20.77 -4.09
CA SER A 161 1.39 -21.94 -3.31
C SER A 161 0.94 -21.89 -1.85
N MET A 162 0.33 -20.79 -1.39
CA MET A 162 -0.15 -20.67 -0.01
C MET A 162 -1.29 -21.68 0.25
N PRO A 163 -1.34 -22.26 1.47
CA PRO A 163 -2.38 -23.18 1.86
C PRO A 163 -3.70 -22.45 2.17
N VAL A 164 -4.19 -21.69 1.21
CA VAL A 164 -5.41 -20.88 1.27
C VAL A 164 -6.33 -21.34 0.12
N PRO A 165 -7.62 -21.52 0.35
CA PRO A 165 -8.55 -21.88 -0.73
C PRO A 165 -8.52 -20.85 -1.88
N ASP A 166 -8.59 -21.31 -3.12
CA ASP A 166 -8.59 -20.43 -4.32
C ASP A 166 -9.65 -19.33 -4.25
N ALA A 167 -10.82 -19.64 -3.71
CA ALA A 167 -11.90 -18.67 -3.52
C ALA A 167 -11.53 -17.50 -2.58
N GLU A 168 -10.50 -17.67 -1.76
CA GLU A 168 -9.98 -16.61 -0.87
C GLU A 168 -8.79 -15.88 -1.47
N LEU A 169 -8.09 -16.51 -2.44
CA LEU A 169 -6.96 -15.89 -3.14
C LEU A 169 -7.43 -14.90 -4.22
N ALA A 170 -8.49 -15.19 -4.94
CA ALA A 170 -8.99 -14.34 -6.02
C ALA A 170 -9.30 -12.89 -5.56
N PRO A 171 -10.00 -12.65 -4.43
CA PRO A 171 -10.17 -11.30 -3.91
C PRO A 171 -8.87 -10.58 -3.59
N ILE A 172 -7.87 -11.29 -3.05
CA ILE A 172 -6.58 -10.69 -2.68
C ILE A 172 -5.77 -10.32 -3.93
N LEU A 173 -5.88 -11.12 -5.01
CA LEU A 173 -5.17 -10.88 -6.26
C LEU A 173 -5.63 -9.60 -6.98
N ALA A 174 -6.92 -9.25 -6.90
CA ALA A 174 -7.48 -8.12 -7.66
C ALA A 174 -8.66 -7.42 -6.98
N GLU A 175 -9.72 -8.14 -6.57
CA GLU A 175 -11.01 -7.57 -6.19
C GLU A 175 -10.92 -6.62 -4.98
N ASN A 176 -10.02 -6.88 -4.04
CA ASN A 176 -9.82 -6.02 -2.88
C ASN A 176 -9.29 -4.65 -3.30
N PHE A 177 -8.37 -4.61 -4.27
CA PHE A 177 -7.86 -3.36 -4.80
C PHE A 177 -8.92 -2.64 -5.64
N ASP A 178 -9.69 -3.34 -6.44
CA ASP A 178 -10.81 -2.76 -7.21
C ASP A 178 -11.83 -2.09 -6.28
N ARG A 179 -12.11 -2.67 -5.10
CA ARG A 179 -12.98 -2.04 -4.09
C ARG A 179 -12.39 -0.74 -3.54
N ILE A 180 -11.07 -0.70 -3.29
CA ILE A 180 -10.40 0.54 -2.88
C ILE A 180 -10.58 1.61 -3.95
N LEU A 181 -10.39 1.26 -5.22
CA LEU A 181 -10.52 2.20 -6.33
C LEU A 181 -11.95 2.70 -6.54
N ALA A 182 -12.95 1.87 -6.26
CA ALA A 182 -14.37 2.24 -6.38
C ALA A 182 -14.82 3.27 -5.32
N GLU A 183 -14.07 3.44 -4.23
CA GLU A 183 -14.38 4.43 -3.18
C GLU A 183 -13.85 5.84 -3.47
N ARG A 184 -13.02 6.01 -4.51
CA ARG A 184 -12.43 7.32 -4.87
C ARG A 184 -13.49 8.32 -5.28
N ILE A 185 -13.26 9.61 -4.99
CA ILE A 185 -14.14 10.73 -5.33
C ILE A 185 -13.36 11.87 -5.97
#